data_231541e388ccdd9accd13a22c28a46ad
#
_entry.id   231541e388ccdd9accd13a22c28a46ad
#
_cell.length_a   1.000
_cell.length_b   1.000
_cell.length_c   1.000
_cell.angle_alpha   90.00
_cell.angle_beta   90.00
_cell.angle_gamma   90.00
#
_symmetry.space_group_name_H-M   'P 1'
#
loop_
_entity.id
_entity.type
_entity.pdbx_description
1 polymer ?
#
loop_
_entity_poly.entity_id
_entity_poly.type
_entity_poly.pdbx_seq_one_letter_code
_entity_poly.pdbx_strand_id
1 'polypeptide(L)'
;MDTSIMKASNIANFTKRNYGQLASHARGLIVKDMNDGVMQNGIKKYKSKEYAAKKATGALGKFRKSDSVTMLLSGETARRIRPEGKRDRATLVFERGDIVQANEDRGYVIADLSGKNRGSSAVFLQRIVDRNVKKYESKPIKIKIGK
;
A
#
# COMPACT_ATOMS: atom_id res chain seq x y z
N MET A 1 -30.50 -12.88 -14.49
CA MET A 1 -29.14 -12.33 -14.33
C MET A 1 -29.06 -11.05 -15.14
N ASP A 2 -28.84 -9.95 -14.48
CA ASP A 2 -28.86 -8.65 -15.13
C ASP A 2 -27.60 -8.48 -16.00
N THR A 3 -27.79 -8.41 -17.30
CA THR A 3 -26.70 -8.25 -18.29
C THR A 3 -25.92 -6.94 -18.12
N SER A 4 -26.49 -5.96 -17.41
CA SER A 4 -25.83 -4.69 -17.09
C SER A 4 -24.68 -4.86 -16.09
N ILE A 5 -24.82 -5.76 -15.10
CA ILE A 5 -23.77 -6.03 -14.11
C ILE A 5 -22.58 -6.75 -14.75
N MET A 6 -22.82 -7.67 -15.68
CA MET A 6 -21.72 -8.32 -16.41
C MET A 6 -20.95 -7.37 -17.33
N LYS A 7 -21.62 -6.40 -17.93
CA LYS A 7 -20.95 -5.37 -18.75
C LYS A 7 -20.11 -4.42 -17.89
N ALA A 8 -20.61 -4.02 -16.73
CA ALA A 8 -19.85 -3.17 -15.80
C ALA A 8 -18.59 -3.87 -15.26
N SER A 9 -18.67 -5.16 -14.93
CA SER A 9 -17.51 -5.94 -14.49
C SER A 9 -16.46 -6.11 -15.60
N ASN A 10 -16.87 -6.17 -16.87
CA ASN A 10 -15.95 -6.23 -18.00
C ASN A 10 -15.28 -4.87 -18.30
N ILE A 11 -15.96 -3.76 -18.05
CA ILE A 11 -15.40 -2.41 -18.22
C ILE A 11 -14.35 -2.11 -17.12
N ALA A 12 -14.60 -2.59 -15.90
CA ALA A 12 -13.66 -2.50 -14.79
C ALA A 12 -12.58 -3.59 -14.81
N ASN A 13 -12.31 -4.20 -15.95
CA ASN A 13 -11.41 -5.36 -16.06
C ASN A 13 -10.01 -5.03 -15.55
N PHE A 14 -9.79 -5.32 -14.26
CA PHE A 14 -8.50 -5.17 -13.62
C PHE A 14 -7.56 -6.26 -14.11
N THR A 15 -6.47 -5.83 -14.69
CA THR A 15 -5.39 -6.72 -15.11
C THR A 15 -4.40 -6.93 -13.97
N LYS A 16 -3.57 -7.99 -14.07
CA LYS A 16 -2.43 -8.19 -13.16
C LYS A 16 -1.58 -6.92 -13.01
N ARG A 17 -1.41 -6.16 -14.10
CA ARG A 17 -0.69 -4.88 -14.11
C ARG A 17 -1.38 -3.82 -13.25
N ASN A 18 -2.70 -3.71 -13.33
CA ASN A 18 -3.48 -2.77 -12.51
C ASN A 18 -3.36 -3.10 -11.02
N TYR A 19 -3.46 -4.38 -10.66
CA TYR A 19 -3.23 -4.83 -9.28
C TYR A 19 -1.80 -4.57 -8.83
N GLY A 20 -0.80 -4.75 -9.68
CA GLY A 20 0.59 -4.39 -9.40
C GLY A 20 0.78 -2.89 -9.13
N GLN A 21 0.12 -2.03 -9.92
CA GLN A 21 0.13 -0.58 -9.69
C GLN A 21 -0.51 -0.22 -8.33
N LEU A 22 -1.63 -0.84 -7.99
CA LEU A 22 -2.30 -0.64 -6.71
C LEU A 22 -1.42 -1.10 -5.53
N ALA A 23 -0.79 -2.27 -5.66
CA ALA A 23 0.15 -2.78 -4.65
C ALA A 23 1.35 -1.85 -4.47
N SER A 24 1.92 -1.31 -5.56
CA SER A 24 3.04 -0.37 -5.51
C SER A 24 2.64 0.94 -4.85
N HIS A 25 1.44 1.44 -5.12
CA HIS A 25 0.90 2.62 -4.47
C HIS A 25 0.72 2.40 -2.96
N ALA A 26 0.09 1.29 -2.57
CA ALA A 26 -0.11 0.93 -1.17
C ALA A 26 1.24 0.78 -0.42
N ARG A 27 2.25 0.15 -1.06
CA ARG A 27 3.60 0.08 -0.52
C ARG A 27 4.18 1.48 -0.24
N GLY A 28 4.04 2.39 -1.19
CA GLY A 28 4.52 3.77 -1.03
C GLY A 28 3.90 4.46 0.18
N LEU A 29 2.61 4.26 0.40
CA LEU A 29 1.89 4.83 1.54
C LEU A 29 2.34 4.21 2.88
N ILE A 30 2.50 2.89 2.95
CA ILE A 30 2.99 2.20 4.15
C ILE A 30 4.41 2.66 4.47
N VAL A 31 5.31 2.71 3.48
CA VAL A 31 6.69 3.18 3.70
C VAL A 31 6.70 4.64 4.16
N LYS A 32 5.80 5.47 3.64
CA LYS A 32 5.64 6.85 4.11
C LYS A 32 5.19 6.89 5.56
N ASP A 33 4.17 6.12 5.94
CA ASP A 33 3.69 6.03 7.32
C ASP A 33 4.79 5.53 8.27
N MET A 34 5.56 4.52 7.87
CA MET A 34 6.73 4.05 8.62
C MET A 34 7.76 5.16 8.83
N ASN A 35 8.02 5.97 7.81
CA ASN A 35 8.91 7.12 7.89
C ASN A 35 8.38 8.21 8.82
N ASP A 36 7.10 8.45 8.77
CA ASP A 36 6.45 9.53 9.53
C ASP A 36 6.10 9.11 10.96
N GLY A 37 6.32 7.83 11.30
CA GLY A 37 5.95 7.27 12.61
C GLY A 37 4.44 7.18 12.81
N VAL A 38 3.69 7.13 11.72
CA VAL A 38 2.23 6.97 11.72
C VAL A 38 1.91 5.50 11.54
N MET A 39 1.38 4.87 12.59
CA MET A 39 0.89 3.50 12.52
C MET A 39 -0.61 3.49 12.18
N GLN A 40 -1.14 2.35 11.77
CA GLN A 40 -2.58 2.21 11.56
C GLN A 40 -3.39 2.67 12.79
N ASN A 41 -2.89 2.38 13.97
CA ASN A 41 -3.47 2.74 15.25
C ASN A 41 -2.93 4.07 15.84
N GLY A 42 -2.41 4.95 14.99
CA GLY A 42 -1.95 6.29 15.33
C GLY A 42 -0.45 6.42 15.59
N ILE A 43 -0.05 7.64 15.98
CA ILE A 43 1.35 7.93 16.31
C ILE A 43 1.68 7.30 17.68
N LYS A 44 2.76 6.56 17.72
CA LYS A 44 3.23 5.91 18.96
C LYS A 44 4.57 6.48 19.38
N LYS A 45 4.77 6.57 20.69
CA LYS A 45 6.05 6.91 21.28
C LYS A 45 6.76 5.67 21.81
N TYR A 46 8.08 5.71 21.85
CA TYR A 46 8.86 4.62 22.40
C TYR A 46 8.58 4.48 23.90
N LYS A 47 8.43 3.25 24.37
CA LYS A 47 8.24 2.95 25.79
C LYS A 47 9.48 3.28 26.64
N SER A 48 10.67 3.05 26.07
CA SER A 48 11.93 3.38 26.71
C SER A 48 12.35 4.80 26.36
N LYS A 49 12.46 5.67 27.37
CA LYS A 49 12.94 7.05 27.21
C LYS A 49 14.39 7.09 26.71
N GLU A 50 15.25 6.18 27.19
CA GLU A 50 16.64 6.07 26.77
C GLU A 50 16.75 5.69 25.29
N TYR A 51 15.96 4.68 24.85
CA TYR A 51 15.92 4.31 23.43
C TYR A 51 15.40 5.46 22.56
N ALA A 52 14.36 6.17 23.01
CA ALA A 52 13.83 7.33 22.31
C ALA A 52 14.91 8.42 22.13
N ALA A 53 15.65 8.73 23.21
CA ALA A 53 16.73 9.72 23.16
C ALA A 53 17.87 9.29 22.18
N LYS A 54 18.33 8.04 22.25
CA LYS A 54 19.32 7.48 21.31
C LYS A 54 18.83 7.53 19.86
N LYS A 55 17.55 7.26 19.63
CA LYS A 55 16.94 7.32 18.30
C LYS A 55 16.84 8.76 17.79
N ALA A 56 16.44 9.70 18.64
CA ALA A 56 16.32 11.12 18.29
C ALA A 56 17.67 11.75 17.95
N THR A 57 18.75 11.35 18.62
CA THR A 57 20.10 11.83 18.33
C THR A 57 20.74 11.14 17.13
N GLY A 58 20.18 10.03 16.65
CA GLY A 58 20.73 9.22 15.58
C GLY A 58 21.84 8.26 16.04
N ALA A 59 22.04 8.09 17.33
CA ALA A 59 23.07 7.19 17.89
C ALA A 59 22.84 5.71 17.51
N LEU A 60 21.60 5.31 17.20
CA LEU A 60 21.23 3.94 16.82
C LEU A 60 21.21 3.70 15.32
N GLY A 61 21.48 4.69 14.49
CA GLY A 61 21.49 4.51 13.04
C GLY A 61 21.32 5.82 12.27
N LYS A 62 21.67 5.80 11.01
CA LYS A 62 21.62 6.98 10.12
C LYS A 62 20.21 7.30 9.61
N PHE A 63 19.27 6.37 9.76
CA PHE A 63 17.90 6.59 9.30
C PHE A 63 17.10 7.38 10.32
N ARG A 64 16.39 8.32 9.81
CA ARG A 64 15.47 9.27 10.41
C ARG A 64 15.49 9.36 11.94
N LYS A 65 16.10 10.43 12.41
CA LYS A 65 16.04 10.85 13.82
C LYS A 65 14.58 11.13 14.17
N SER A 66 14.07 10.53 15.23
CA SER A 66 12.68 10.76 15.67
C SER A 66 12.52 10.29 17.11
N ASP A 67 11.74 11.05 17.89
CA ASP A 67 11.25 10.66 19.21
C ASP A 67 10.04 9.71 19.11
N SER A 68 9.44 9.64 17.95
CA SER A 68 8.29 8.78 17.66
C SER A 68 8.75 7.45 17.06
N VAL A 69 7.93 6.42 17.23
CA VAL A 69 8.22 5.10 16.66
C VAL A 69 8.19 5.17 15.14
N THR A 70 9.37 5.13 14.54
CA THR A 70 9.51 4.90 13.10
C THR A 70 10.06 3.49 12.93
N MET A 71 9.49 2.69 12.05
CA MET A 71 9.99 1.32 11.79
C MET A 71 11.26 1.33 10.94
N LEU A 72 12.03 2.41 11.02
CA LEU A 72 13.23 2.64 10.21
C LEU A 72 14.46 2.81 11.10
N LEU A 73 15.01 1.71 11.57
CA LEU A 73 16.34 1.71 12.15
C LEU A 73 17.42 1.62 11.06
N SER A 74 17.31 0.63 10.18
CA SER A 74 18.20 0.41 9.03
C SER A 74 17.52 0.62 7.67
N GLY A 75 16.20 0.82 7.66
CA GLY A 75 15.37 0.87 6.45
C GLY A 75 15.19 -0.50 5.78
N GLU A 76 15.72 -1.57 6.35
CA GLU A 76 15.68 -2.90 5.75
C GLU A 76 14.23 -3.41 5.61
N THR A 77 13.42 -3.26 6.66
CA THR A 77 12.01 -3.69 6.62
C THR A 77 11.25 -3.00 5.50
N ALA A 78 11.42 -1.69 5.34
CA ALA A 78 10.76 -0.93 4.27
C ALA A 78 11.24 -1.34 2.86
N ARG A 79 12.53 -1.64 2.70
CA ARG A 79 13.09 -2.12 1.42
C ARG A 79 12.58 -3.50 1.04
N ARG A 80 12.31 -4.35 2.02
CA ARG A 80 11.86 -5.72 1.83
C ARG A 80 10.34 -5.89 1.78
N ILE A 81 9.59 -4.80 1.62
CA ILE A 81 8.17 -4.87 1.27
C ILE A 81 8.06 -4.96 -0.24
N ARG A 82 7.62 -6.09 -0.75
CA ARG A 82 7.49 -6.34 -2.18
C ARG A 82 6.03 -6.24 -2.63
N PRO A 83 5.70 -5.32 -3.57
CA PRO A 83 4.37 -5.23 -4.14
C PRO A 83 4.17 -6.30 -5.21
N GLU A 84 3.05 -7.00 -5.16
CA GLU A 84 2.69 -8.03 -6.14
C GLU A 84 1.28 -7.81 -6.66
N GLY A 85 1.11 -7.80 -7.99
CA GLY A 85 -0.19 -7.92 -8.63
C GLY A 85 -0.46 -9.38 -8.98
N LYS A 86 -1.56 -9.93 -8.47
CA LYS A 86 -2.10 -11.23 -8.87
C LYS A 86 -3.25 -11.05 -9.85
N ARG A 87 -3.84 -12.13 -10.32
CA ARG A 87 -4.92 -12.07 -11.32
C ARG A 87 -6.17 -11.35 -10.78
N ASP A 88 -6.43 -11.46 -9.49
CA ASP A 88 -7.64 -11.05 -8.80
C ASP A 88 -7.41 -10.07 -7.64
N ARG A 89 -6.14 -9.76 -7.32
CA ARG A 89 -5.82 -8.95 -6.12
C ARG A 89 -4.45 -8.29 -6.19
N ALA A 90 -4.32 -7.21 -5.41
CA ALA A 90 -3.06 -6.59 -5.04
C ALA A 90 -2.59 -7.16 -3.70
N THR A 91 -1.32 -7.50 -3.60
CA THR A 91 -0.73 -8.08 -2.38
C THR A 91 0.59 -7.36 -2.06
N LEU A 92 0.86 -7.18 -0.78
CA LEU A 92 2.16 -6.79 -0.27
C LEU A 92 2.78 -7.98 0.46
N VAL A 93 3.99 -8.33 0.06
CA VAL A 93 4.77 -9.39 0.71
C VAL A 93 5.81 -8.74 1.60
N PHE A 94 5.74 -9.04 2.89
CA PHE A 94 6.72 -8.62 3.88
C PHE A 94 7.74 -9.74 4.05
N GLU A 95 8.91 -9.62 3.43
CA GLU A 95 9.95 -10.66 3.50
C GLU A 95 10.50 -10.87 4.93
N ARG A 96 10.36 -9.84 5.78
CA ARG A 96 10.69 -9.90 7.21
C ARG A 96 9.41 -9.91 8.05
N GLY A 97 8.56 -10.90 7.79
CA GLY A 97 7.33 -11.13 8.53
C GLY A 97 7.56 -11.32 10.04
N ASP A 98 8.70 -11.89 10.41
CA ASP A 98 9.17 -12.01 11.79
C ASP A 98 9.25 -10.65 12.51
N ILE A 99 9.83 -9.64 11.85
CA ILE A 99 9.93 -8.27 12.39
C ILE A 99 8.54 -7.60 12.45
N VAL A 100 7.72 -7.80 11.42
CA VAL A 100 6.36 -7.26 11.38
C VAL A 100 5.56 -7.81 12.56
N GLN A 101 5.52 -9.13 12.74
CA GLN A 101 4.80 -9.78 13.83
C GLN A 101 5.29 -9.30 15.20
N ALA A 102 6.61 -9.28 15.42
CA ALA A 102 7.18 -8.81 16.68
C ALA A 102 6.82 -7.34 17.00
N ASN A 103 6.58 -6.51 16.01
CA ASN A 103 6.11 -5.14 16.22
C ASN A 103 4.60 -5.09 16.48
N GLU A 104 3.81 -5.88 15.78
CA GLU A 104 2.37 -5.98 16.03
C GLU A 104 2.07 -6.50 17.43
N ASP A 105 2.82 -7.49 17.92
CA ASP A 105 2.74 -7.99 19.30
C ASP A 105 3.03 -6.92 20.35
N ARG A 106 3.83 -5.91 19.97
CA ARG A 106 4.09 -4.72 20.79
C ARG A 106 3.05 -3.61 20.63
N GLY A 107 2.05 -3.81 19.79
CA GLY A 107 0.99 -2.85 19.51
C GLY A 107 1.35 -1.82 18.41
N TYR A 108 2.35 -2.10 17.58
CA TYR A 108 2.72 -1.27 16.43
C TYR A 108 2.24 -1.89 15.12
N VAL A 109 1.05 -1.54 14.69
CA VAL A 109 0.46 -2.09 13.45
C VAL A 109 1.03 -1.38 12.23
N ILE A 110 1.85 -2.08 11.47
CA ILE A 110 2.56 -1.56 10.29
C ILE A 110 2.17 -2.26 8.98
N ALA A 111 1.59 -3.45 9.06
CA ALA A 111 1.26 -4.23 7.87
C ALA A 111 -0.07 -3.84 7.22
N ASP A 112 -0.69 -2.75 7.64
CA ASP A 112 -1.96 -2.27 7.10
C ASP A 112 -1.91 -0.76 6.81
N LEU A 113 -2.87 -0.30 6.01
CA LEU A 113 -3.02 1.11 5.68
C LEU A 113 -3.75 1.87 6.79
N SER A 114 -3.22 3.02 7.17
CA SER A 114 -3.94 3.98 8.03
C SER A 114 -5.26 4.42 7.37
N GLY A 115 -6.23 4.87 8.15
CA GLY A 115 -7.54 5.33 7.63
C GLY A 115 -7.39 6.38 6.52
N LYS A 116 -6.46 7.34 6.68
CA LYS A 116 -6.12 8.34 5.67
C LYS A 116 -5.61 7.69 4.37
N ASN A 117 -4.76 6.69 4.49
CA ASN A 117 -4.14 6.04 3.34
C ASN A 117 -5.07 5.06 2.64
N ARG A 118 -6.06 4.52 3.34
CA ARG A 118 -7.17 3.78 2.71
C ARG A 118 -7.96 4.68 1.76
N GLY A 119 -8.28 5.92 2.17
CA GLY A 119 -8.90 6.92 1.31
C GLY A 119 -8.05 7.26 0.08
N SER A 120 -6.74 7.48 0.26
CA SER A 120 -5.81 7.71 -0.85
C SER A 120 -5.76 6.54 -1.82
N SER A 121 -5.79 5.30 -1.31
CA SER A 121 -5.82 4.09 -2.13
C SER A 121 -7.13 3.95 -2.90
N ALA A 122 -8.26 4.32 -2.32
CA ALA A 122 -9.55 4.34 -3.00
C ALA A 122 -9.56 5.34 -4.16
N VAL A 123 -9.05 6.54 -3.97
CA VAL A 123 -8.90 7.54 -5.04
C VAL A 123 -7.97 7.03 -6.15
N PHE A 124 -6.87 6.39 -5.80
CA PHE A 124 -5.95 5.81 -6.78
C PHE A 124 -6.62 4.67 -7.56
N LEU A 125 -7.38 3.83 -6.89
CA LEU A 125 -8.18 2.77 -7.51
C LEU A 125 -9.16 3.36 -8.52
N GLN A 126 -9.90 4.40 -8.14
CA GLN A 126 -10.84 5.10 -9.04
C GLN A 126 -10.15 5.61 -10.29
N ARG A 127 -8.96 6.21 -10.17
CA ARG A 127 -8.18 6.67 -11.32
C ARG A 127 -7.77 5.54 -12.27
N ILE A 128 -7.53 4.33 -11.75
CA ILE A 128 -7.26 3.16 -12.60
C ILE A 128 -8.52 2.76 -13.36
N VAL A 129 -9.67 2.74 -12.67
CA VAL A 129 -10.98 2.43 -13.28
C VAL A 129 -11.27 3.43 -14.41
N ASP A 130 -11.21 4.73 -14.13
CA ASP A 130 -11.50 5.80 -15.09
C ASP A 130 -10.62 5.69 -16.35
N ARG A 131 -9.33 5.38 -16.15
CA ARG A 131 -8.40 5.18 -17.26
C ARG A 131 -8.75 3.95 -18.09
N ASN A 132 -9.16 2.86 -17.43
CA ASN A 132 -9.58 1.65 -18.13
C ASN A 132 -10.86 1.88 -18.93
N VAL A 133 -11.85 2.61 -18.36
CA VAL A 133 -13.09 2.99 -19.02
C VAL A 133 -12.80 3.82 -20.26
N LYS A 134 -12.03 4.93 -20.13
CA LYS A 134 -11.65 5.77 -21.26
C LYS A 134 -10.95 4.98 -22.38
N LYS A 135 -10.09 4.06 -22.02
CA LYS A 135 -9.42 3.19 -23.01
C LYS A 135 -10.39 2.25 -23.72
N TYR A 136 -11.47 1.88 -23.07
CA TYR A 136 -12.51 1.02 -23.66
C TYR A 136 -13.42 1.82 -24.60
N GLU A 137 -13.84 3.02 -24.17
CA GLU A 137 -14.66 3.94 -24.96
C GLU A 137 -13.96 4.41 -26.23
N SER A 138 -12.64 4.56 -26.22
CA SER A 138 -11.84 4.98 -27.38
C SER A 138 -11.63 3.88 -28.43
N LYS A 139 -12.04 2.63 -28.17
CA LYS A 139 -11.93 1.55 -29.14
C LYS A 139 -13.11 1.55 -30.09
N PRO A 140 -12.90 1.68 -31.41
CA PRO A 140 -14.01 1.62 -32.37
C PRO A 140 -14.68 0.24 -32.29
N ILE A 141 -16.00 0.24 -32.14
CA ILE A 141 -16.80 -0.98 -32.18
C ILE A 141 -16.81 -1.46 -33.63
N LYS A 142 -16.03 -2.50 -33.93
CA LYS A 142 -16.12 -3.18 -35.22
C LYS A 142 -17.33 -4.10 -35.21
N ILE A 143 -18.46 -3.62 -35.73
CA ILE A 143 -19.64 -4.46 -35.97
C ILE A 143 -19.35 -5.25 -37.25
N LYS A 144 -19.14 -6.57 -37.15
CA LYS A 144 -19.19 -7.46 -38.32
C LYS A 144 -20.66 -7.68 -38.65
N ILE A 145 -21.16 -6.97 -39.63
CA ILE A 145 -22.45 -7.29 -40.25
C ILE A 145 -22.17 -8.51 -41.13
N GLY A 146 -22.66 -9.68 -40.70
CA GLY A 146 -22.61 -10.88 -41.52
C GLY A 146 -23.42 -10.67 -42.81
N LYS A 147 -22.85 -11.07 -43.94
CA LYS A 147 -23.57 -11.30 -45.21
C LYS A 147 -24.33 -12.59 -45.12
#